data_41750d14a129f20f2ccee9c6701364aa
#
_entry.id   41750d14a129f20f2ccee9c6701364aa
#
_cell.length_a   1.000
_cell.length_b   1.000
_cell.length_c   1.000
_cell.angle_alpha   90.00
_cell.angle_beta   90.00
_cell.angle_gamma   90.00
#
_symmetry.space_group_name_H-M   'P 1'
#
loop_
_entity.id
_entity.type
_entity.pdbx_description
1 polymer ?
#
loop_
_entity_poly.entity_id
_entity_poly.type
_entity_poly.pdbx_seq_one_letter_code
_entity_poly.pdbx_strand_id
1 'polypeptide(L)'
;TFSNKRWLTEEEINSNKEFDNMNSLGFHIPGMFDKVLDINKCWLQDDISNQIRNSVRTYCNQHGYTFFDIRKQEGMMRTLMIRNTSIGELMVIVVFFEDDADKRNQLMQHIADTFPQITSLLYVINQKGNDTITDQEIITYKGADAIYEEMEGLKFKIGPKSFYQTNSEQAYHLYEVARNFANLSGNELVYDLYTGTGTIANFVARNAKKVIGIEYIEEAIDDAKENSQYNNIANTLFYAGDMKDILNQEFINEHGRPNVIITDP
;
A
#
# COMPACT_ATOMS: atom_id res chain seq x y z
N THR A 1 -1.85 -1.78 13.11
CA THR A 1 -2.74 -2.86 13.58
C THR A 1 -3.38 -2.47 14.89
N PHE A 2 -4.68 -2.78 15.06
CA PHE A 2 -5.38 -2.73 16.34
C PHE A 2 -5.15 -4.03 17.10
N SER A 3 -5.01 -3.93 18.43
CA SER A 3 -4.92 -5.10 19.30
C SER A 3 -5.45 -4.77 20.70
N ASN A 4 -6.13 -5.73 21.32
CA ASN A 4 -6.49 -5.68 22.73
C ASN A 4 -5.34 -6.16 23.65
N LYS A 5 -4.12 -6.36 23.09
CA LYS A 5 -2.93 -6.83 23.81
C LYS A 5 -1.76 -5.88 23.58
N ARG A 6 -1.80 -4.76 24.30
CA ARG A 6 -0.75 -3.76 24.25
C ARG A 6 0.57 -4.31 24.78
N TRP A 7 1.67 -4.02 24.06
CA TRP A 7 3.01 -4.18 24.60
C TRP A 7 3.29 -3.09 25.62
N LEU A 8 3.70 -3.47 26.83
CA LEU A 8 4.12 -2.53 27.87
C LEU A 8 5.63 -2.30 27.78
N THR A 9 6.05 -1.04 27.89
CA THR A 9 7.48 -0.69 27.97
C THR A 9 8.05 -1.07 29.33
N GLU A 10 9.38 -1.14 29.45
CA GLU A 10 10.05 -1.41 30.74
C GLU A 10 9.67 -0.39 31.80
N GLU A 11 9.50 0.88 31.45
CA GLU A 11 9.07 1.94 32.35
C GLU A 11 7.64 1.69 32.87
N GLU A 12 6.74 1.26 32.00
CA GLU A 12 5.36 0.93 32.36
C GLU A 12 5.30 -0.30 33.26
N ILE A 13 6.07 -1.34 32.97
CA ILE A 13 6.17 -2.54 33.79
C ILE A 13 6.71 -2.19 35.19
N ASN A 14 7.76 -1.38 35.25
CA ASN A 14 8.39 -0.98 36.52
C ASN A 14 7.55 0.03 37.31
N SER A 15 6.57 0.67 36.68
CA SER A 15 5.69 1.63 37.36
C SER A 15 4.71 1.00 38.35
N ASN A 16 4.53 -0.32 38.32
CA ASN A 16 3.52 -1.09 39.07
C ASN A 16 2.09 -0.54 38.90
N LYS A 17 1.82 0.15 37.79
CA LYS A 17 0.47 0.63 37.46
C LYS A 17 -0.32 -0.49 36.81
N GLU A 18 -1.55 -0.67 37.26
CA GLU A 18 -2.51 -1.49 36.51
C GLU A 18 -3.06 -0.67 35.32
N PHE A 19 -3.17 -1.30 34.17
CA PHE A 19 -3.73 -0.68 32.98
C PHE A 19 -5.09 -1.33 32.69
N ASP A 20 -6.15 -0.61 32.99
CA ASP A 20 -7.53 -1.06 32.74
C ASP A 20 -7.83 -1.27 31.26
N ASN A 21 -7.14 -0.52 30.40
CA ASN A 21 -7.29 -0.58 28.94
C ASN A 21 -5.99 -1.04 28.27
N MET A 22 -6.03 -2.24 27.68
CA MET A 22 -4.92 -2.84 26.93
C MET A 22 -5.09 -2.68 25.41
N ASN A 23 -6.02 -1.83 24.97
CA ASN A 23 -6.19 -1.49 23.57
C ASN A 23 -5.00 -0.70 23.06
N SER A 24 -4.51 -1.06 21.88
CA SER A 24 -3.38 -0.42 21.20
C SER A 24 -3.62 -0.29 19.71
N LEU A 25 -3.13 0.81 19.13
CA LEU A 25 -3.07 1.00 17.69
C LEU A 25 -1.64 1.41 17.31
N GLY A 26 -0.92 0.48 16.69
CA GLY A 26 0.49 0.68 16.35
C GLY A 26 1.08 -0.47 15.56
N PHE A 27 2.28 -0.89 15.93
CA PHE A 27 3.04 -1.90 15.22
C PHE A 27 3.31 -3.15 16.06
N HIS A 28 3.36 -4.30 15.41
CA HIS A 28 3.75 -5.54 16.07
C HIS A 28 5.18 -5.48 16.58
N ILE A 29 5.42 -6.11 17.72
CA ILE A 29 6.76 -6.32 18.24
C ILE A 29 7.41 -7.51 17.51
N PRO A 30 8.65 -7.39 17.04
CA PRO A 30 9.37 -8.51 16.43
C PRO A 30 9.36 -9.76 17.31
N GLY A 31 8.98 -10.89 16.74
CA GLY A 31 8.87 -12.16 17.46
C GLY A 31 7.62 -12.35 18.32
N MET A 32 6.76 -11.34 18.43
CA MET A 32 5.50 -11.39 19.20
C MET A 32 4.29 -10.98 18.36
N PHE A 33 3.75 -11.92 17.61
CA PHE A 33 2.69 -11.68 16.64
C PHE A 33 1.36 -11.17 17.25
N ASP A 34 1.14 -11.36 18.54
CA ASP A 34 -0.07 -10.97 19.26
C ASP A 34 0.09 -9.67 20.09
N LYS A 35 1.27 -9.07 20.12
CA LYS A 35 1.54 -7.86 20.86
C LYS A 35 1.74 -6.66 19.93
N VAL A 36 1.11 -5.55 20.27
CA VAL A 36 1.21 -4.30 19.52
C VAL A 36 1.74 -3.19 20.43
N LEU A 37 2.82 -2.55 19.99
CA LEU A 37 3.34 -1.34 20.61
C LEU A 37 2.41 -0.18 20.26
N ASP A 38 1.80 0.39 21.29
CA ASP A 38 0.99 1.59 21.12
C ASP A 38 1.88 2.82 20.98
N ILE A 39 1.81 3.49 19.83
CA ILE A 39 2.67 4.63 19.56
C ILE A 39 1.89 5.91 19.29
N ASN A 40 2.37 7.02 19.82
CA ASN A 40 1.81 8.34 19.56
C ASN A 40 2.44 9.01 18.35
N LYS A 41 3.74 8.77 18.11
CA LYS A 41 4.47 9.32 16.97
C LYS A 41 5.38 8.27 16.35
N CYS A 42 5.23 8.07 15.05
CA CYS A 42 6.19 7.37 14.19
C CYS A 42 6.99 8.44 13.44
N TRP A 43 8.30 8.42 13.56
CA TRP A 43 9.20 9.38 12.91
C TRP A 43 9.46 9.06 11.43
N LEU A 44 9.04 7.86 10.99
CA LEU A 44 9.15 7.43 9.59
C LEU A 44 7.89 7.75 8.77
N GLN A 45 6.89 8.37 9.40
CA GLN A 45 5.62 8.73 8.77
C GLN A 45 5.37 10.22 8.92
N ASP A 46 4.68 10.80 7.96
CA ASP A 46 4.22 12.18 8.03
C ASP A 46 3.31 12.42 9.25
N ASP A 47 3.32 13.64 9.75
CA ASP A 47 2.56 14.00 10.94
C ASP A 47 1.06 13.76 10.76
N ILE A 48 0.52 13.88 9.54
CA ILE A 48 -0.89 13.60 9.27
C ILE A 48 -1.25 12.13 9.56
N SER A 49 -0.36 11.18 9.24
CA SER A 49 -0.56 9.75 9.55
C SER A 49 -0.60 9.50 11.04
N ASN A 50 0.24 10.23 11.81
CA ASN A 50 0.22 10.18 13.27
C ASN A 50 -1.08 10.76 13.85
N GLN A 51 -1.55 11.88 13.31
CA GLN A 51 -2.80 12.52 13.73
C GLN A 51 -4.01 11.61 13.49
N ILE A 52 -4.12 11.01 12.29
CA ILE A 52 -5.20 10.08 11.95
C ILE A 52 -5.18 8.88 12.89
N ARG A 53 -4.03 8.23 13.06
CA ARG A 53 -3.90 7.07 13.96
C ARG A 53 -4.33 7.40 15.39
N ASN A 54 -3.86 8.52 15.93
CA ASN A 54 -4.17 8.91 17.29
C ASN A 54 -5.65 9.30 17.46
N SER A 55 -6.24 10.00 16.49
CA SER A 55 -7.66 10.36 16.48
C SER A 55 -8.54 9.11 16.44
N VAL A 56 -8.27 8.18 15.51
CA VAL A 56 -9.01 6.92 15.37
C VAL A 56 -8.92 6.10 16.66
N ARG A 57 -7.72 5.93 17.23
CA ARG A 57 -7.54 5.21 18.50
C ARG A 57 -8.35 5.83 19.63
N THR A 58 -8.28 7.16 19.78
CA THR A 58 -8.98 7.89 20.82
C THR A 58 -10.48 7.75 20.66
N TYR A 59 -11.00 7.95 19.45
CA TYR A 59 -12.42 7.80 19.14
C TYR A 59 -12.93 6.39 19.47
N CYS A 60 -12.22 5.36 19.01
CA CYS A 60 -12.60 3.97 19.24
C CYS A 60 -12.65 3.63 20.75
N ASN A 61 -11.66 4.08 21.53
CA ASN A 61 -11.65 3.86 22.98
C ASN A 61 -12.80 4.59 23.69
N GLN A 62 -13.10 5.82 23.30
CA GLN A 62 -14.17 6.62 23.92
C GLN A 62 -15.57 6.07 23.63
N HIS A 63 -15.76 5.42 22.46
CA HIS A 63 -17.06 4.92 22.01
C HIS A 63 -17.21 3.39 22.15
N GLY A 64 -16.29 2.74 22.88
CA GLY A 64 -16.41 1.32 23.22
C GLY A 64 -16.32 0.38 22.03
N TYR A 65 -15.43 0.68 21.06
CA TYR A 65 -15.09 -0.27 19.98
C TYR A 65 -14.16 -1.34 20.53
N THR A 66 -14.43 -2.58 20.16
CA THR A 66 -13.57 -3.71 20.50
C THR A 66 -12.39 -3.80 19.55
N PHE A 67 -11.18 -3.98 20.10
CA PHE A 67 -9.97 -4.15 19.31
C PHE A 67 -9.69 -5.64 19.10
N PHE A 68 -9.14 -5.99 17.96
CA PHE A 68 -8.96 -7.36 17.50
C PHE A 68 -8.06 -8.19 18.45
N ASP A 69 -8.54 -9.36 18.83
CA ASP A 69 -7.76 -10.41 19.49
C ASP A 69 -7.38 -11.47 18.44
N ILE A 70 -6.12 -11.47 18.01
CA ILE A 70 -5.64 -12.40 16.96
C ILE A 70 -5.70 -13.87 17.37
N ARG A 71 -5.66 -14.17 18.69
CA ARG A 71 -5.74 -15.57 19.17
C ARG A 71 -7.16 -16.08 19.21
N LYS A 72 -8.10 -15.21 19.61
CA LYS A 72 -9.51 -15.54 19.72
C LYS A 72 -10.28 -15.33 18.42
N GLN A 73 -9.72 -14.53 17.49
CA GLN A 73 -10.38 -14.10 16.26
C GLN A 73 -11.71 -13.41 16.58
N GLU A 74 -11.68 -12.39 17.44
CA GLU A 74 -12.82 -11.60 17.87
C GLU A 74 -12.43 -10.11 17.98
N GLY A 75 -13.41 -9.22 17.90
CA GLY A 75 -13.23 -7.78 18.01
C GLY A 75 -13.41 -7.07 16.66
N MET A 76 -13.98 -5.86 16.73
CA MET A 76 -14.40 -5.12 15.52
C MET A 76 -13.22 -4.52 14.75
N MET A 77 -12.31 -3.83 15.45
CA MET A 77 -11.23 -3.04 14.81
C MET A 77 -10.01 -3.90 14.54
N ARG A 78 -9.61 -4.05 13.26
CA ARG A 78 -8.52 -4.93 12.86
C ARG A 78 -7.27 -4.19 12.39
N THR A 79 -7.38 -3.41 11.33
CA THR A 79 -6.22 -2.72 10.73
C THR A 79 -6.59 -1.31 10.29
N LEU A 80 -5.66 -0.38 10.44
CA LEU A 80 -5.72 0.95 9.84
C LEU A 80 -4.53 1.07 8.89
N MET A 81 -4.81 1.29 7.61
CA MET A 81 -3.81 1.53 6.58
C MET A 81 -3.90 2.99 6.17
N ILE A 82 -2.76 3.66 6.11
CA ILE A 82 -2.65 5.05 5.68
C ILE A 82 -1.58 5.10 4.61
N ARG A 83 -1.91 5.70 3.48
CA ARG A 83 -0.99 5.92 2.36
C ARG A 83 -1.02 7.40 2.00
N ASN A 84 0.12 8.01 1.87
CA ASN A 84 0.29 9.37 1.43
C ASN A 84 1.25 9.43 0.25
N THR A 85 1.08 10.43 -0.60
CA THR A 85 1.90 10.64 -1.79
C THR A 85 2.65 11.95 -1.68
N SER A 86 3.71 12.12 -2.48
CA SER A 86 4.53 13.33 -2.51
C SER A 86 3.75 14.57 -2.97
N ILE A 87 2.66 14.37 -3.72
CA ILE A 87 1.78 15.45 -4.18
C ILE A 87 0.64 15.78 -3.21
N GLY A 88 0.64 15.15 -2.01
CA GLY A 88 -0.29 15.46 -0.92
C GLY A 88 -1.62 14.70 -0.97
N GLU A 89 -1.77 13.71 -1.83
CA GLU A 89 -2.95 12.84 -1.78
C GLU A 89 -2.85 11.82 -0.65
N LEU A 90 -3.99 11.51 -0.03
CA LEU A 90 -4.08 10.73 1.19
C LEU A 90 -5.18 9.67 1.09
N MET A 91 -4.80 8.41 1.24
CA MET A 91 -5.72 7.27 1.32
C MET A 91 -5.74 6.72 2.74
N VAL A 92 -6.93 6.49 3.26
CA VAL A 92 -7.15 5.82 4.55
C VAL A 92 -8.08 4.64 4.36
N ILE A 93 -7.65 3.45 4.79
CA ILE A 93 -8.44 2.22 4.73
C ILE A 93 -8.61 1.70 6.15
N VAL A 94 -9.85 1.57 6.59
CA VAL A 94 -10.19 0.95 7.87
C VAL A 94 -10.64 -0.49 7.63
N VAL A 95 -9.94 -1.45 8.22
CA VAL A 95 -10.31 -2.85 8.13
C VAL A 95 -11.01 -3.26 9.41
N PHE A 96 -12.24 -3.71 9.26
CA PHE A 96 -13.06 -4.27 10.35
C PHE A 96 -13.04 -5.80 10.27
N PHE A 97 -13.01 -6.47 11.41
CA PHE A 97 -13.19 -7.91 11.49
C PHE A 97 -14.68 -8.25 11.72
N GLU A 98 -15.29 -7.66 12.74
CA GLU A 98 -16.73 -7.74 12.96
C GLU A 98 -17.42 -6.53 12.33
N ASP A 99 -18.59 -6.74 11.73
CA ASP A 99 -19.35 -5.66 11.10
C ASP A 99 -20.52 -5.23 11.98
N ASP A 100 -20.41 -4.02 12.53
CA ASP A 100 -21.49 -3.26 13.13
C ASP A 100 -21.68 -2.00 12.27
N ALA A 101 -22.73 -1.99 11.45
CA ALA A 101 -22.95 -0.93 10.45
C ALA A 101 -23.06 0.46 11.08
N ASP A 102 -23.67 0.59 12.25
CA ASP A 102 -23.84 1.88 12.94
C ASP A 102 -22.51 2.40 13.44
N LYS A 103 -21.75 1.58 14.15
CA LYS A 103 -20.41 1.93 14.63
C LYS A 103 -19.47 2.21 13.45
N ARG A 104 -19.45 1.34 12.42
CA ARG A 104 -18.64 1.57 11.22
C ARG A 104 -18.92 2.93 10.63
N ASN A 105 -20.19 3.26 10.38
CA ASN A 105 -20.57 4.53 9.77
C ASN A 105 -20.19 5.72 10.68
N GLN A 106 -20.36 5.61 11.99
CA GLN A 106 -19.96 6.66 12.94
C GLN A 106 -18.45 6.91 12.92
N LEU A 107 -17.62 5.86 12.88
CA LEU A 107 -16.17 6.01 12.79
C LEU A 107 -15.74 6.60 11.45
N MET A 108 -16.29 6.09 10.34
CA MET A 108 -15.96 6.59 9.01
C MET A 108 -16.35 8.06 8.86
N GLN A 109 -17.51 8.46 9.39
CA GLN A 109 -17.94 9.86 9.39
C GLN A 109 -17.04 10.72 10.27
N HIS A 110 -16.65 10.24 11.47
CA HIS A 110 -15.69 10.95 12.31
C HIS A 110 -14.36 11.21 11.57
N ILE A 111 -13.83 10.22 10.88
CA ILE A 111 -12.60 10.37 10.08
C ILE A 111 -12.81 11.39 8.97
N ALA A 112 -13.91 11.30 8.23
CA ALA A 112 -14.24 12.19 7.13
C ALA A 112 -14.41 13.66 7.53
N ASP A 113 -14.95 13.90 8.73
CA ASP A 113 -15.18 15.25 9.25
C ASP A 113 -13.92 15.84 9.90
N THR A 114 -13.12 14.99 10.56
CA THR A 114 -11.89 15.43 11.25
C THR A 114 -10.76 15.70 10.26
N PHE A 115 -10.72 14.93 9.15
CA PHE A 115 -9.65 14.98 8.14
C PHE A 115 -10.21 15.20 6.73
N PRO A 116 -10.75 16.39 6.44
CA PRO A 116 -11.38 16.68 5.14
C PRO A 116 -10.42 16.62 3.95
N GLN A 117 -9.10 16.64 4.20
CA GLN A 117 -8.05 16.48 3.17
C GLN A 117 -7.84 15.05 2.70
N ILE A 118 -8.51 14.05 3.27
CA ILE A 118 -8.43 12.68 2.79
C ILE A 118 -9.03 12.59 1.38
N THR A 119 -8.20 12.19 0.42
CA THR A 119 -8.58 12.02 -0.99
C THR A 119 -9.43 10.75 -1.18
N SER A 120 -9.06 9.68 -0.48
CA SER A 120 -9.66 8.35 -0.59
C SER A 120 -9.88 7.77 0.79
N LEU A 121 -11.15 7.67 1.22
CA LEU A 121 -11.53 7.06 2.48
C LEU A 121 -12.32 5.77 2.21
N LEU A 122 -11.70 4.65 2.56
CA LEU A 122 -12.16 3.31 2.22
C LEU A 122 -12.34 2.46 3.48
N TYR A 123 -13.14 1.40 3.35
CA TYR A 123 -13.17 0.36 4.38
C TYR A 123 -13.30 -1.04 3.77
N VAL A 124 -12.97 -2.03 4.59
CA VAL A 124 -13.03 -3.45 4.26
C VAL A 124 -13.59 -4.21 5.47
N ILE A 125 -14.46 -5.20 5.21
CA ILE A 125 -14.84 -6.20 6.21
C ILE A 125 -14.03 -7.45 5.91
N ASN A 126 -13.06 -7.77 6.77
CA ASN A 126 -12.19 -8.93 6.60
C ASN A 126 -12.29 -9.87 7.80
N GLN A 127 -13.12 -10.89 7.69
CA GLN A 127 -13.35 -11.93 8.71
C GLN A 127 -12.44 -13.16 8.56
N LYS A 128 -11.42 -13.09 7.68
CA LYS A 128 -10.47 -14.20 7.48
C LYS A 128 -9.47 -14.30 8.63
N GLY A 129 -8.82 -15.45 8.74
CA GLY A 129 -7.74 -15.66 9.71
C GLY A 129 -6.48 -14.82 9.43
N ASN A 130 -6.23 -14.41 8.17
CA ASN A 130 -5.13 -13.55 7.76
C ASN A 130 -5.58 -12.10 7.51
N ASP A 131 -4.65 -11.17 7.45
CA ASP A 131 -4.90 -9.73 7.32
C ASP A 131 -4.86 -9.21 5.87
N THR A 132 -4.65 -10.09 4.88
CA THR A 132 -4.64 -9.69 3.47
C THR A 132 -6.01 -9.20 3.01
N ILE A 133 -6.04 -8.16 2.21
CA ILE A 133 -7.27 -7.55 1.67
C ILE A 133 -7.39 -7.70 0.15
N THR A 134 -6.44 -8.37 -0.50
CA THR A 134 -6.38 -8.48 -1.97
C THR A 134 -7.59 -9.18 -2.57
N ASP A 135 -8.15 -10.17 -1.88
CA ASP A 135 -9.32 -10.95 -2.25
C ASP A 135 -10.62 -10.46 -1.58
N GLN A 136 -10.58 -9.30 -0.92
CA GLN A 136 -11.73 -8.71 -0.26
C GLN A 136 -12.35 -7.59 -1.10
N GLU A 137 -13.64 -7.35 -0.89
CA GLU A 137 -14.31 -6.17 -1.42
C GLU A 137 -13.87 -4.94 -0.66
N ILE A 138 -13.43 -3.90 -1.37
CA ILE A 138 -13.05 -2.61 -0.82
C ILE A 138 -14.14 -1.61 -1.16
N ILE A 139 -14.68 -0.98 -0.13
CA ILE A 139 -15.81 -0.08 -0.27
C ILE A 139 -15.34 1.35 -0.06
N THR A 140 -15.61 2.19 -1.07
CA THR A 140 -15.36 3.64 -0.97
C THR A 140 -16.44 4.29 -0.12
N TYR A 141 -16.03 4.82 1.04
CA TYR A 141 -16.93 5.59 1.89
C TYR A 141 -17.06 7.04 1.42
N LYS A 142 -15.92 7.67 1.07
CA LYS A 142 -15.87 9.06 0.60
C LYS A 142 -14.65 9.31 -0.29
N GLY A 143 -14.81 10.15 -1.31
CA GLY A 143 -13.74 10.57 -2.21
C GLY A 143 -13.49 9.57 -3.35
N ALA A 144 -12.24 9.48 -3.78
CA ALA A 144 -11.80 8.60 -4.86
C ALA A 144 -11.53 7.17 -4.37
N ASP A 145 -11.49 6.21 -5.30
CA ASP A 145 -11.12 4.81 -5.02
C ASP A 145 -9.60 4.55 -5.07
N ALA A 146 -8.83 5.54 -5.50
CA ALA A 146 -7.37 5.50 -5.61
C ALA A 146 -6.75 6.86 -5.30
N ILE A 147 -5.44 6.91 -5.12
CA ILE A 147 -4.61 8.11 -5.04
C ILE A 147 -3.53 8.07 -6.11
N TYR A 148 -2.87 9.20 -6.38
CA TYR A 148 -1.84 9.30 -7.41
C TYR A 148 -0.53 9.79 -6.81
N GLU A 149 0.57 9.18 -7.27
CA GLU A 149 1.92 9.65 -7.03
C GLU A 149 2.48 10.29 -8.31
N GLU A 150 3.39 11.24 -8.19
CA GLU A 150 4.02 11.88 -9.33
C GLU A 150 5.54 11.75 -9.28
N MET A 151 6.14 11.36 -10.42
CA MET A 151 7.58 11.20 -10.57
C MET A 151 8.01 11.69 -11.96
N GLU A 152 8.84 12.72 -12.04
CA GLU A 152 9.28 13.37 -13.30
C GLU A 152 8.12 13.72 -14.27
N GLY A 153 6.98 14.17 -13.72
CA GLY A 153 5.78 14.49 -14.51
C GLY A 153 5.03 13.26 -15.02
N LEU A 154 5.39 12.05 -14.58
CA LEU A 154 4.59 10.84 -14.73
C LEU A 154 3.72 10.65 -13.50
N LYS A 155 2.45 10.35 -13.71
CA LYS A 155 1.50 10.05 -12.63
C LYS A 155 1.22 8.56 -12.58
N PHE A 156 1.26 8.01 -11.37
CA PHE A 156 1.03 6.61 -11.10
C PHE A 156 -0.17 6.44 -10.19
N LYS A 157 -1.18 5.72 -10.64
CA LYS A 157 -2.33 5.33 -9.85
C LYS A 157 -1.93 4.33 -8.78
N ILE A 158 -2.33 4.59 -7.55
CA ILE A 158 -2.12 3.72 -6.40
C ILE A 158 -3.50 3.33 -5.88
N GLY A 159 -3.93 2.14 -6.24
CA GLY A 159 -5.14 1.54 -5.69
C GLY A 159 -4.93 1.01 -4.27
N PRO A 160 -6.00 0.68 -3.55
CA PRO A 160 -5.90 0.14 -2.19
C PRO A 160 -5.19 -1.22 -2.11
N LYS A 161 -5.20 -1.99 -3.21
CA LYS A 161 -4.53 -3.30 -3.32
C LYS A 161 -3.18 -3.22 -4.00
N SER A 162 -2.87 -2.11 -4.70
CA SER A 162 -1.63 -1.97 -5.45
C SER A 162 -0.43 -1.89 -4.52
N PHE A 163 0.65 -2.57 -4.90
CA PHE A 163 1.95 -2.33 -4.28
C PHE A 163 2.53 -1.02 -4.84
N TYR A 164 3.03 -0.20 -3.97
CA TYR A 164 3.83 0.98 -4.31
C TYR A 164 4.88 1.20 -3.24
N GLN A 165 6.08 1.65 -3.60
CA GLN A 165 7.19 1.89 -2.67
C GLN A 165 6.78 2.94 -1.62
N THR A 166 6.92 2.59 -0.36
CA THR A 166 6.44 3.42 0.76
C THR A 166 7.23 4.72 0.97
N ASN A 167 8.46 4.77 0.46
CA ASN A 167 9.31 5.96 0.44
C ASN A 167 9.50 6.41 -1.01
N SER A 168 8.61 7.26 -1.50
CA SER A 168 8.60 7.73 -2.89
C SER A 168 9.88 8.46 -3.30
N GLU A 169 10.50 9.22 -2.38
CA GLU A 169 11.75 9.93 -2.66
C GLU A 169 12.92 8.95 -2.89
N GLN A 170 13.06 7.94 -2.02
CA GLN A 170 14.10 6.93 -2.19
C GLN A 170 13.81 6.00 -3.36
N ALA A 171 12.56 5.71 -3.66
CA ALA A 171 12.17 4.97 -4.86
C ALA A 171 12.59 5.71 -6.12
N TYR A 172 12.35 7.01 -6.19
CA TYR A 172 12.80 7.84 -7.30
C TYR A 172 14.31 7.75 -7.50
N HIS A 173 15.11 7.92 -6.44
CA HIS A 173 16.56 7.80 -6.53
C HIS A 173 17.02 6.40 -6.98
N LEU A 174 16.37 5.35 -6.48
CA LEU A 174 16.64 3.97 -6.92
C LEU A 174 16.37 3.81 -8.43
N TYR A 175 15.25 4.35 -8.91
CA TYR A 175 14.88 4.26 -10.33
C TYR A 175 15.80 5.11 -11.21
N GLU A 176 16.29 6.26 -10.75
CA GLU A 176 17.35 7.02 -11.42
C GLU A 176 18.65 6.20 -11.56
N VAL A 177 19.06 5.53 -10.50
CA VAL A 177 20.24 4.66 -10.53
C VAL A 177 20.05 3.52 -11.53
N ALA A 178 18.89 2.84 -11.51
CA ALA A 178 18.57 1.76 -12.44
C ALA A 178 18.58 2.27 -13.90
N ARG A 179 17.94 3.42 -14.17
CA ARG A 179 17.94 4.06 -15.50
C ARG A 179 19.34 4.43 -15.97
N ASN A 180 20.17 4.97 -15.08
CA ASN A 180 21.55 5.35 -15.41
C ASN A 180 22.42 4.12 -15.71
N PHE A 181 22.26 3.03 -14.96
CA PHE A 181 22.95 1.77 -15.25
C PHE A 181 22.47 1.11 -16.54
N ALA A 182 21.17 1.22 -16.84
CA ALA A 182 20.62 0.74 -18.10
C ALA A 182 21.22 1.44 -19.34
N ASN A 183 21.73 2.68 -19.18
CA ASN A 183 22.40 3.47 -20.22
C ASN A 183 21.65 3.50 -21.55
N LEU A 184 20.35 3.78 -21.49
CA LEU A 184 19.45 3.73 -22.63
C LEU A 184 19.68 4.90 -23.59
N SER A 185 19.71 4.61 -24.90
CA SER A 185 19.93 5.58 -25.98
C SER A 185 18.69 5.86 -26.84
N GLY A 186 17.57 5.18 -26.54
CA GLY A 186 16.33 5.24 -27.31
C GLY A 186 16.17 4.11 -28.33
N ASN A 187 17.14 3.21 -28.44
CA ASN A 187 17.13 2.10 -29.40
C ASN A 187 16.94 0.72 -28.77
N GLU A 188 16.97 0.64 -27.47
CA GLU A 188 16.98 -0.61 -26.72
C GLU A 188 15.56 -1.18 -26.55
N LEU A 189 15.50 -2.51 -26.62
CA LEU A 189 14.41 -3.31 -26.08
C LEU A 189 14.75 -3.63 -24.62
N VAL A 190 13.89 -3.19 -23.71
CA VAL A 190 14.04 -3.40 -22.28
C VAL A 190 12.98 -4.39 -21.80
N TYR A 191 13.38 -5.36 -20.98
CA TYR A 191 12.46 -6.19 -20.22
C TYR A 191 12.50 -5.75 -18.76
N ASP A 192 11.31 -5.41 -18.21
CA ASP A 192 11.09 -5.08 -16.80
C ASP A 192 10.40 -6.28 -16.15
N LEU A 193 11.16 -7.04 -15.36
CA LEU A 193 10.69 -8.26 -14.71
C LEU A 193 10.25 -7.97 -13.28
N TYR A 194 9.10 -8.49 -12.88
CA TYR A 194 8.36 -8.11 -11.67
C TYR A 194 7.90 -6.65 -11.75
N THR A 195 7.30 -6.29 -12.88
CA THR A 195 7.02 -4.89 -13.20
C THR A 195 5.99 -4.24 -12.28
N GLY A 196 5.23 -5.04 -11.51
CA GLY A 196 4.17 -4.56 -10.63
C GLY A 196 3.15 -3.71 -11.39
N THR A 197 2.87 -2.51 -10.90
CA THR A 197 2.00 -1.53 -11.56
C THR A 197 2.68 -0.75 -12.69
N GLY A 198 3.80 -1.28 -13.20
CA GLY A 198 4.52 -0.72 -14.34
C GLY A 198 5.30 0.56 -14.03
N THR A 199 5.65 0.81 -12.79
CA THR A 199 6.31 2.06 -12.39
C THR A 199 7.67 2.22 -13.06
N ILE A 200 8.56 1.21 -12.97
CA ILE A 200 9.89 1.25 -13.58
C ILE A 200 9.76 1.24 -15.10
N ALA A 201 8.91 0.35 -15.67
CA ALA A 201 8.67 0.28 -17.10
C ALA A 201 8.31 1.65 -17.70
N ASN A 202 7.34 2.34 -17.10
CA ASN A 202 6.90 3.67 -17.54
C ASN A 202 7.99 4.74 -17.33
N PHE A 203 8.72 4.66 -16.21
CA PHE A 203 9.79 5.60 -15.89
C PHE A 203 10.94 5.57 -16.91
N VAL A 204 11.30 4.39 -17.43
CA VAL A 204 12.39 4.24 -18.41
C VAL A 204 11.91 4.31 -19.86
N ALA A 205 10.59 4.24 -20.11
CA ALA A 205 10.03 4.15 -21.46
C ALA A 205 10.44 5.29 -22.37
N ARG A 206 10.57 6.52 -21.84
CA ARG A 206 11.00 7.71 -22.63
C ARG A 206 12.42 7.58 -23.18
N ASN A 207 13.24 6.71 -22.60
CA ASN A 207 14.63 6.50 -22.96
C ASN A 207 14.87 5.19 -23.73
N ALA A 208 13.82 4.41 -24.00
CA ALA A 208 13.89 3.12 -24.65
C ALA A 208 13.10 3.10 -25.98
N LYS A 209 13.47 2.23 -26.92
CA LYS A 209 12.65 1.95 -28.09
C LYS A 209 11.34 1.26 -27.72
N LYS A 210 11.41 0.31 -26.81
CA LYS A 210 10.28 -0.49 -26.34
C LYS A 210 10.59 -1.06 -24.97
N VAL A 211 9.59 -1.08 -24.09
CA VAL A 211 9.68 -1.74 -22.78
C VAL A 211 8.61 -2.81 -22.69
N ILE A 212 8.97 -3.99 -22.21
CA ILE A 212 8.04 -5.09 -21.95
C ILE A 212 8.09 -5.40 -20.47
N GLY A 213 6.98 -5.19 -19.78
CA GLY A 213 6.78 -5.52 -18.37
C GLY A 213 6.12 -6.90 -18.22
N ILE A 214 6.62 -7.70 -17.28
CA ILE A 214 6.06 -9.02 -16.95
C ILE A 214 5.82 -9.07 -15.45
N GLU A 215 4.60 -9.48 -15.07
CA GLU A 215 4.16 -9.57 -13.68
C GLU A 215 3.21 -10.77 -13.52
N TYR A 216 3.28 -11.42 -12.36
CA TYR A 216 2.41 -12.56 -12.08
C TYR A 216 0.95 -12.15 -11.80
N ILE A 217 0.75 -11.00 -11.16
CA ILE A 217 -0.55 -10.50 -10.71
C ILE A 217 -1.26 -9.76 -11.86
N GLU A 218 -2.39 -10.29 -12.30
CA GLU A 218 -3.15 -9.73 -13.44
C GLU A 218 -3.66 -8.31 -13.15
N GLU A 219 -4.17 -8.06 -11.94
CA GLU A 219 -4.64 -6.74 -11.53
C GLU A 219 -3.53 -5.68 -11.53
N ALA A 220 -2.30 -6.07 -11.22
CA ALA A 220 -1.15 -5.16 -11.30
C ALA A 220 -0.79 -4.81 -12.75
N ILE A 221 -0.95 -5.77 -13.68
CA ILE A 221 -0.78 -5.54 -15.12
C ILE A 221 -1.85 -4.59 -15.68
N ASP A 222 -3.08 -4.67 -15.19
CA ASP A 222 -4.13 -3.75 -15.60
C ASP A 222 -3.83 -2.33 -15.09
N ASP A 223 -3.38 -2.18 -13.86
CA ASP A 223 -2.86 -0.90 -13.33
C ASP A 223 -1.68 -0.39 -14.17
N ALA A 224 -0.75 -1.26 -14.59
CA ALA A 224 0.40 -0.89 -15.42
C ALA A 224 -0.02 -0.34 -16.80
N LYS A 225 -1.00 -0.98 -17.44
CA LYS A 225 -1.59 -0.50 -18.71
C LYS A 225 -2.29 0.84 -18.53
N GLU A 226 -3.08 0.98 -17.46
CA GLU A 226 -3.76 2.24 -17.13
C GLU A 226 -2.75 3.37 -16.88
N ASN A 227 -1.68 3.11 -16.14
CA ASN A 227 -0.60 4.06 -15.91
C ASN A 227 0.09 4.50 -17.20
N SER A 228 0.34 3.56 -18.14
CA SER A 228 0.89 3.91 -19.46
C SER A 228 -0.05 4.81 -20.26
N GLN A 229 -1.33 4.48 -20.31
CA GLN A 229 -2.34 5.27 -21.01
C GLN A 229 -2.47 6.67 -20.40
N TYR A 230 -2.53 6.76 -19.07
CA TYR A 230 -2.63 8.02 -18.35
C TYR A 230 -1.46 8.96 -18.65
N ASN A 231 -0.26 8.41 -18.82
CA ASN A 231 0.96 9.14 -19.14
C ASN A 231 1.23 9.29 -20.63
N ASN A 232 0.33 8.86 -21.51
CA ASN A 232 0.48 8.86 -22.96
C ASN A 232 1.76 8.13 -23.43
N ILE A 233 2.11 7.02 -22.76
CA ILE A 233 3.24 6.17 -23.11
C ILE A 233 2.75 5.07 -24.05
N ALA A 234 3.26 5.03 -25.29
CA ALA A 234 2.80 4.12 -26.33
C ALA A 234 3.78 2.97 -26.62
N ASN A 235 4.97 2.98 -26.03
CA ASN A 235 6.03 2.02 -26.29
C ASN A 235 6.24 0.99 -25.18
N THR A 236 5.25 0.83 -24.30
CA THR A 236 5.20 -0.22 -23.27
C THR A 236 4.22 -1.32 -23.66
N LEU A 237 4.54 -2.57 -23.33
CA LEU A 237 3.64 -3.72 -23.37
C LEU A 237 3.72 -4.48 -22.05
N PHE A 238 2.59 -5.04 -21.58
CA PHE A 238 2.52 -5.73 -20.30
C PHE A 238 1.86 -7.09 -20.45
N TYR A 239 2.46 -8.09 -19.79
CA TYR A 239 2.05 -9.48 -19.81
C TYR A 239 1.87 -10.01 -18.39
N ALA A 240 0.70 -10.59 -18.13
CA ALA A 240 0.39 -11.25 -16.85
C ALA A 240 0.77 -12.74 -16.93
N GLY A 241 1.48 -13.23 -15.94
CA GLY A 241 1.77 -14.66 -15.75
C GLY A 241 3.16 -14.94 -15.17
N ASP A 242 3.42 -16.22 -14.93
CA ASP A 242 4.71 -16.66 -14.41
C ASP A 242 5.81 -16.45 -15.48
N MET A 243 6.88 -15.78 -15.09
CA MET A 243 7.99 -15.48 -15.99
C MET A 243 8.59 -16.70 -16.68
N LYS A 244 8.64 -17.85 -15.99
CA LYS A 244 9.17 -19.10 -16.58
C LYS A 244 8.29 -19.61 -17.72
N ASP A 245 7.00 -19.30 -17.70
CA ASP A 245 6.05 -19.73 -18.74
C ASP A 245 5.98 -18.72 -19.89
N ILE A 246 6.09 -17.41 -19.58
CA ILE A 246 6.07 -16.33 -20.56
C ILE A 246 7.39 -16.23 -21.32
N LEU A 247 8.55 -16.25 -20.64
CA LEU A 247 9.87 -16.05 -21.25
C LEU A 247 10.35 -17.32 -21.99
N ASN A 248 9.53 -17.81 -22.90
CA ASN A 248 9.86 -18.94 -23.76
C ASN A 248 10.44 -18.51 -25.13
N GLN A 249 10.80 -19.49 -25.96
CA GLN A 249 11.41 -19.19 -27.26
C GLN A 249 10.44 -18.48 -28.22
N GLU A 250 9.14 -18.76 -28.14
CA GLU A 250 8.11 -18.11 -28.95
C GLU A 250 8.00 -16.63 -28.63
N PHE A 251 7.96 -16.29 -27.34
CA PHE A 251 7.97 -14.90 -26.85
C PHE A 251 9.21 -14.13 -27.34
N ILE A 252 10.38 -14.76 -27.27
CA ILE A 252 11.64 -14.15 -27.78
C ILE A 252 11.61 -13.97 -29.27
N ASN A 253 11.00 -14.92 -30.01
CA ASN A 253 10.88 -14.79 -31.47
C ASN A 253 9.94 -13.66 -31.89
N GLU A 254 8.86 -13.44 -31.11
CA GLU A 254 7.88 -12.38 -31.36
C GLU A 254 8.43 -11.00 -31.00
N HIS A 255 9.03 -10.88 -29.83
CA HIS A 255 9.40 -9.57 -29.26
C HIS A 255 10.87 -9.22 -29.43
N GLY A 256 11.73 -10.20 -29.66
CA GLY A 256 13.18 -10.04 -29.72
C GLY A 256 13.86 -10.31 -28.38
N ARG A 257 15.17 -10.49 -28.40
CA ARG A 257 15.98 -10.56 -27.18
C ARG A 257 16.17 -9.17 -26.60
N PRO A 258 15.99 -8.98 -25.26
CA PRO A 258 16.21 -7.68 -24.65
C PRO A 258 17.68 -7.26 -24.74
N ASN A 259 17.90 -5.97 -24.94
CA ASN A 259 19.22 -5.36 -24.80
C ASN A 259 19.53 -5.12 -23.31
N VAL A 260 18.50 -4.84 -22.52
CA VAL A 260 18.59 -4.57 -21.09
C VAL A 260 17.47 -5.31 -20.36
N ILE A 261 17.78 -5.87 -19.20
CA ILE A 261 16.81 -6.41 -18.25
C ILE A 261 16.91 -5.60 -16.97
N ILE A 262 15.78 -5.12 -16.50
CA ILE A 262 15.61 -4.52 -15.18
C ILE A 262 14.78 -5.49 -14.35
N THR A 263 15.17 -5.71 -13.09
CA THR A 263 14.44 -6.63 -12.20
C THR A 263 14.48 -6.11 -10.77
N ASP A 264 13.29 -6.08 -10.13
CA ASP A 264 13.08 -5.67 -8.74
C ASP A 264 12.08 -6.67 -8.10
N PRO A 265 12.56 -7.89 -7.70
CA PRO A 265 11.73 -9.01 -7.27
C PRO A 265 11.16 -8.85 -5.84
#